data_1463cd789757dcacc15d482b20f8b987
#
_entry.id   1463cd789757dcacc15d482b20f8b987
#
_cell.length_a   1.000
_cell.length_b   1.000
_cell.length_c   1.000
_cell.angle_alpha   90.00
_cell.angle_beta   90.00
_cell.angle_gamma   90.00
#
_symmetry.space_group_name_H-M   'P 1'
#
loop_
_entity.id
_entity.type
_entity.pdbx_description
1 polymer ?
#
loop_
_entity_poly.entity_id
_entity_poly.type
_entity_poly.pdbx_seq_one_letter_code
_entity_poly.pdbx_strand_id
1 'polypeptide(L)'
;MLTDAPRQSQSAADAYSRGQQFLRSCDYAAAEKALKQAIREEARFAAAHCALGHCLRLQARAEEAETALREALRLDPHLEEAGFSLAYLLHGQGRTAEAGRLLLTLAENHPGNLPLLHRTGTLLADLRCFEEAEMLYAGIIVREPSARSYLRLGEFRQKLGRYREAEQALSRAIELDPDMGAAYLLLVHTRRLTEQDTALVARYKTALQNQALTTATRACLHFALGKMYDDLGDYSPAFSHIQEGNTLRRTEEPFQTAVWADYFWRLRVASAAPLPRRPRDSDDARIPVFIVGMLRSGTTLLERILASHPQVCSLGESDWIEVLATAAAAQTHTRYPECLAQLDEAALAGLARAQRQRWPERAGEVRRVVDKNPLNFLHLGLIARVFPQARIVHCRRHPLDTCLSLYFQNFAHPRNNYSYDLQDVAFFYRAYHDLMSHWRAALPQDMLFELEYENLVTHPETQIRTLLEYLGLPWDDHCLDFHRQPDSIATASVWQARQPLYTGAIGRWRHYLPQLQPLIQALGPELAQAT
;
A
#
# COMPACT_ATOMS: atom_id res chain seq x y z
N MET A 1 -29.20 -40.07 -5.34
CA MET A 1 -29.93 -39.36 -4.28
C MET A 1 -29.43 -37.93 -4.29
N LEU A 2 -30.22 -37.05 -4.87
CA LEU A 2 -29.96 -35.60 -4.86
C LEU A 2 -30.25 -35.10 -3.45
N THR A 3 -29.20 -34.65 -2.74
CA THR A 3 -29.34 -34.05 -1.42
C THR A 3 -30.00 -32.68 -1.59
N ASP A 4 -31.25 -32.57 -1.09
CA ASP A 4 -31.97 -31.30 -0.94
C ASP A 4 -31.09 -30.30 -0.16
N ALA A 5 -30.54 -29.31 -0.84
CA ALA A 5 -29.98 -28.14 -0.17
C ALA A 5 -31.16 -27.42 0.53
N PRO A 6 -31.08 -27.13 1.83
CA PRO A 6 -32.16 -26.46 2.55
C PRO A 6 -32.42 -25.11 1.87
N ARG A 7 -33.69 -24.89 1.41
CA ARG A 7 -34.13 -23.59 0.87
C ARG A 7 -33.93 -22.55 1.97
N GLN A 8 -33.08 -21.56 1.71
CA GLN A 8 -32.92 -20.41 2.61
C GLN A 8 -34.29 -19.75 2.87
N SER A 9 -34.59 -19.46 4.14
CA SER A 9 -35.76 -18.67 4.50
C SER A 9 -35.68 -17.30 3.83
N GLN A 10 -36.68 -16.89 3.07
CA GLN A 10 -36.74 -15.60 2.40
C GLN A 10 -36.50 -14.46 3.41
N SER A 11 -37.04 -14.57 4.61
CA SER A 11 -36.90 -13.62 5.70
C SER A 11 -35.42 -13.50 6.18
N ALA A 12 -34.71 -14.64 6.30
CA ALA A 12 -33.29 -14.66 6.67
C ALA A 12 -32.44 -14.01 5.58
N ALA A 13 -32.71 -14.27 4.30
CA ALA A 13 -32.01 -13.68 3.18
C ALA A 13 -32.22 -12.15 3.12
N ASP A 14 -33.43 -11.68 3.37
CA ASP A 14 -33.75 -10.24 3.41
C ASP A 14 -33.06 -9.53 4.60
N ALA A 15 -33.03 -10.17 5.77
CA ALA A 15 -32.33 -9.66 6.94
C ALA A 15 -30.81 -9.60 6.70
N TYR A 16 -30.25 -10.62 6.06
CA TYR A 16 -28.84 -10.65 5.67
C TYR A 16 -28.51 -9.54 4.67
N SER A 17 -29.34 -9.35 3.65
CA SER A 17 -29.15 -8.30 2.62
C SER A 17 -29.15 -6.90 3.25
N ARG A 18 -30.05 -6.63 4.20
CA ARG A 18 -30.06 -5.38 4.98
C ARG A 18 -28.77 -5.23 5.80
N GLY A 19 -28.32 -6.31 6.45
CA GLY A 19 -27.07 -6.32 7.20
C GLY A 19 -25.87 -5.96 6.33
N GLN A 20 -25.78 -6.50 5.13
CA GLN A 20 -24.76 -6.20 4.13
C GLN A 20 -24.83 -4.72 3.69
N GLN A 21 -26.02 -4.17 3.51
CA GLN A 21 -26.20 -2.76 3.15
C GLN A 21 -25.71 -1.84 4.27
N PHE A 22 -26.04 -2.14 5.53
CA PHE A 22 -25.56 -1.37 6.70
C PHE A 22 -24.05 -1.49 6.86
N LEU A 23 -23.44 -2.64 6.58
CA LEU A 23 -21.96 -2.76 6.56
C LEU A 23 -21.31 -1.82 5.54
N ARG A 24 -21.90 -1.71 4.34
CA ARG A 24 -21.40 -0.79 3.29
C ARG A 24 -21.52 0.69 3.70
N SER A 25 -22.57 1.03 4.45
CA SER A 25 -22.78 2.39 4.98
C SER A 25 -22.06 2.65 6.31
N CYS A 26 -21.25 1.70 6.79
CA CYS A 26 -20.53 1.77 8.07
C CYS A 26 -21.44 1.93 9.31
N ASP A 27 -22.74 1.62 9.19
CA ASP A 27 -23.67 1.52 10.34
C ASP A 27 -23.56 0.13 10.96
N TYR A 28 -22.53 -0.06 11.76
CA TYR A 28 -22.22 -1.38 12.34
C TYR A 28 -23.26 -1.84 13.37
N ALA A 29 -23.93 -0.90 14.06
CA ALA A 29 -24.95 -1.23 15.04
C ALA A 29 -26.21 -1.78 14.34
N ALA A 30 -26.68 -1.12 13.28
CA ALA A 30 -27.80 -1.61 12.47
C ALA A 30 -27.43 -2.90 11.72
N ALA A 31 -26.19 -3.01 11.22
CA ALA A 31 -25.70 -4.24 10.58
C ALA A 31 -25.73 -5.43 11.53
N GLU A 32 -25.20 -5.29 12.74
CA GLU A 32 -25.21 -6.35 13.75
C GLU A 32 -26.63 -6.81 14.08
N LYS A 33 -27.56 -5.86 14.28
CA LYS A 33 -28.96 -6.18 14.57
C LYS A 33 -29.61 -6.99 13.44
N ALA A 34 -29.39 -6.58 12.20
CA ALA A 34 -29.94 -7.25 11.03
C ALA A 34 -29.32 -8.65 10.81
N LEU A 35 -28.00 -8.77 10.99
CA LEU A 35 -27.28 -10.05 10.85
C LEU A 35 -27.66 -11.04 11.96
N LYS A 36 -27.82 -10.58 13.20
CA LYS A 36 -28.34 -11.39 14.30
C LYS A 36 -29.80 -11.81 14.06
N GLN A 37 -30.59 -10.99 13.37
CA GLN A 37 -31.95 -11.39 12.95
C GLN A 37 -31.84 -12.51 11.91
N ALA A 38 -31.02 -12.39 10.88
CA ALA A 38 -30.82 -13.45 9.88
C ALA A 38 -30.45 -14.80 10.53
N ILE A 39 -29.53 -14.77 11.51
CA ILE A 39 -29.09 -15.96 12.26
C ILE A 39 -30.22 -16.54 13.13
N ARG A 40 -31.08 -15.71 13.75
CA ARG A 40 -32.23 -16.20 14.52
C ARG A 40 -33.25 -16.91 13.62
N GLU A 41 -33.44 -16.43 12.41
CA GLU A 41 -34.37 -17.01 11.44
C GLU A 41 -33.79 -18.26 10.77
N GLU A 42 -32.47 -18.32 10.60
CA GLU A 42 -31.75 -19.46 10.05
C GLU A 42 -30.39 -19.63 10.74
N ALA A 43 -30.39 -20.44 11.81
CA ALA A 43 -29.18 -20.63 12.65
C ALA A 43 -27.98 -21.25 11.89
N ARG A 44 -28.21 -21.94 10.78
CA ARG A 44 -27.18 -22.57 9.95
C ARG A 44 -26.75 -21.70 8.76
N PHE A 45 -27.02 -20.41 8.77
CA PHE A 45 -26.67 -19.49 7.70
C PHE A 45 -25.19 -19.05 7.82
N ALA A 46 -24.27 -19.84 7.28
CA ALA A 46 -22.82 -19.62 7.38
C ALA A 46 -22.40 -18.21 6.93
N ALA A 47 -22.95 -17.71 5.82
CA ALA A 47 -22.63 -16.38 5.32
C ALA A 47 -23.09 -15.26 6.29
N ALA A 48 -24.19 -15.43 7.02
CA ALA A 48 -24.64 -14.47 8.02
C ALA A 48 -23.71 -14.46 9.25
N HIS A 49 -23.24 -15.63 9.70
CA HIS A 49 -22.23 -15.73 10.74
C HIS A 49 -20.91 -15.08 10.31
N CYS A 50 -20.46 -15.29 9.07
CA CYS A 50 -19.27 -14.65 8.51
C CYS A 50 -19.42 -13.11 8.49
N ALA A 51 -20.54 -12.59 7.98
CA ALA A 51 -20.81 -11.16 7.94
C ALA A 51 -20.90 -10.55 9.34
N LEU A 52 -21.50 -11.27 10.31
CA LEU A 52 -21.53 -10.86 11.72
C LEU A 52 -20.12 -10.80 12.31
N GLY A 53 -19.30 -11.81 12.07
CA GLY A 53 -17.90 -11.82 12.49
C GLY A 53 -17.11 -10.66 11.91
N HIS A 54 -17.30 -10.35 10.63
CA HIS A 54 -16.70 -9.17 10.00
C HIS A 54 -17.21 -7.87 10.65
N CYS A 55 -18.50 -7.73 10.90
CA CYS A 55 -19.11 -6.60 11.57
C CYS A 55 -18.54 -6.39 12.97
N LEU A 56 -18.45 -7.46 13.76
CA LEU A 56 -17.90 -7.43 15.12
C LEU A 56 -16.41 -7.07 15.14
N ARG A 57 -15.64 -7.58 14.18
CA ARG A 57 -14.23 -7.20 14.00
C ARG A 57 -14.08 -5.71 13.73
N LEU A 58 -14.96 -5.11 12.89
CA LEU A 58 -14.98 -3.68 12.63
C LEU A 58 -15.38 -2.85 13.86
N GLN A 59 -16.10 -3.44 14.81
CA GLN A 59 -16.42 -2.87 16.12
C GLN A 59 -15.37 -3.19 17.19
N ALA A 60 -14.26 -3.86 16.83
CA ALA A 60 -13.18 -4.34 17.69
C ALA A 60 -13.63 -5.26 18.85
N ARG A 61 -14.68 -5.98 18.65
CA ARG A 61 -15.16 -7.05 19.54
C ARG A 61 -14.54 -8.37 19.10
N ALA A 62 -13.24 -8.50 19.31
CA ALA A 62 -12.41 -9.54 18.72
C ALA A 62 -12.85 -10.96 19.11
N GLU A 63 -13.16 -11.23 20.38
CA GLU A 63 -13.60 -12.55 20.85
C GLU A 63 -14.93 -12.98 20.25
N GLU A 64 -15.87 -12.06 20.16
CA GLU A 64 -17.18 -12.33 19.56
C GLU A 64 -17.06 -12.50 18.03
N ALA A 65 -16.18 -11.72 17.39
CA ALA A 65 -15.88 -11.86 15.98
C ALA A 65 -15.26 -13.24 15.68
N GLU A 66 -14.31 -13.68 16.50
CA GLU A 66 -13.69 -15.00 16.36
C GLU A 66 -14.73 -16.12 16.50
N THR A 67 -15.58 -16.02 17.51
CA THR A 67 -16.66 -16.99 17.73
C THR A 67 -17.58 -17.10 16.51
N ALA A 68 -18.01 -15.96 15.95
CA ALA A 68 -18.89 -15.93 14.79
C ALA A 68 -18.19 -16.49 13.52
N LEU A 69 -16.90 -16.14 13.30
CA LEU A 69 -16.13 -16.63 12.15
C LEU A 69 -15.83 -18.13 12.24
N ARG A 70 -15.53 -18.64 13.44
CA ARG A 70 -15.35 -20.09 13.65
C ARG A 70 -16.66 -20.86 13.43
N GLU A 71 -17.79 -20.29 13.86
CA GLU A 71 -19.10 -20.90 13.59
C GLU A 71 -19.42 -20.90 12.09
N ALA A 72 -19.10 -19.82 11.38
CA ALA A 72 -19.24 -19.78 9.92
C ALA A 72 -18.45 -20.92 9.25
N LEU A 73 -17.19 -21.12 9.63
CA LEU A 73 -16.34 -22.20 9.10
C LEU A 73 -16.78 -23.60 9.55
N ARG A 74 -17.36 -23.73 10.73
CA ARG A 74 -17.94 -24.99 11.20
C ARG A 74 -19.17 -25.39 10.37
N LEU A 75 -19.97 -24.41 9.96
CA LEU A 75 -21.17 -24.60 9.13
C LEU A 75 -20.81 -24.83 7.66
N ASP A 76 -19.84 -24.09 7.17
CA ASP A 76 -19.30 -24.21 5.81
C ASP A 76 -17.76 -24.08 5.83
N PRO A 77 -17.03 -25.21 5.87
CA PRO A 77 -15.56 -25.21 5.84
C PRO A 77 -14.94 -24.65 4.55
N HIS A 78 -15.76 -24.49 3.50
CA HIS A 78 -15.34 -23.95 2.21
C HIS A 78 -15.60 -22.43 2.08
N LEU A 79 -16.13 -21.78 3.10
CA LEU A 79 -16.42 -20.35 3.06
C LEU A 79 -15.14 -19.51 3.13
N GLU A 80 -14.58 -19.21 1.95
CA GLU A 80 -13.32 -18.50 1.78
C GLU A 80 -13.24 -17.20 2.60
N GLU A 81 -14.31 -16.41 2.57
CA GLU A 81 -14.37 -15.09 3.23
C GLU A 81 -14.25 -15.21 4.76
N ALA A 82 -14.80 -16.28 5.35
CA ALA A 82 -14.68 -16.54 6.78
C ALA A 82 -13.24 -16.93 7.14
N GLY A 83 -12.60 -17.77 6.31
CA GLY A 83 -11.20 -18.16 6.50
C GLY A 83 -10.25 -16.97 6.45
N PHE A 84 -10.38 -16.11 5.45
CA PHE A 84 -9.56 -14.90 5.35
C PHE A 84 -9.82 -13.92 6.51
N SER A 85 -11.09 -13.68 6.84
CA SER A 85 -11.46 -12.77 7.94
C SER A 85 -10.93 -13.24 9.29
N LEU A 86 -10.98 -14.55 9.55
CA LEU A 86 -10.44 -15.15 10.78
C LEU A 86 -8.90 -15.09 10.79
N ALA A 87 -8.24 -15.32 9.66
CA ALA A 87 -6.78 -15.21 9.57
C ALA A 87 -6.29 -13.78 9.87
N TYR A 88 -6.97 -12.76 9.34
CA TYR A 88 -6.67 -11.36 9.68
C TYR A 88 -6.90 -11.06 11.17
N LEU A 89 -7.99 -11.58 11.74
CA LEU A 89 -8.29 -11.40 13.16
C LEU A 89 -7.21 -12.03 14.06
N LEU A 90 -6.85 -13.28 13.79
CA LEU A 90 -5.82 -14.01 14.53
C LEU A 90 -4.45 -13.33 14.42
N HIS A 91 -4.09 -12.85 13.24
CA HIS A 91 -2.85 -12.10 13.06
C HIS A 91 -2.85 -10.79 13.87
N GLY A 92 -3.99 -10.06 13.86
CA GLY A 92 -4.16 -8.85 14.69
C GLY A 92 -4.02 -9.12 16.19
N GLN A 93 -4.35 -10.34 16.65
CA GLN A 93 -4.16 -10.82 18.02
C GLN A 93 -2.74 -11.39 18.28
N GLY A 94 -1.78 -11.23 17.37
CA GLY A 94 -0.43 -11.82 17.52
C GLY A 94 -0.37 -13.34 17.27
N ARG A 95 -1.50 -14.01 16.99
CA ARG A 95 -1.61 -15.47 16.76
C ARG A 95 -1.27 -15.81 15.30
N THR A 96 -0.17 -15.28 14.79
CA THR A 96 0.25 -15.38 13.38
C THR A 96 0.42 -16.84 12.91
N ALA A 97 1.01 -17.69 13.74
CA ALA A 97 1.18 -19.12 13.41
C ALA A 97 -0.16 -19.86 13.25
N GLU A 98 -1.18 -19.48 14.00
CA GLU A 98 -2.52 -20.05 13.87
C GLU A 98 -3.21 -19.55 12.60
N ALA A 99 -3.06 -18.27 12.28
CA ALA A 99 -3.53 -17.70 11.02
C ALA A 99 -2.91 -18.41 9.80
N GLY A 100 -1.59 -18.67 9.85
CA GLY A 100 -0.88 -19.41 8.80
C GLY A 100 -1.45 -20.82 8.60
N ARG A 101 -1.60 -21.58 9.67
CA ARG A 101 -2.20 -22.94 9.61
C ARG A 101 -3.63 -22.94 9.07
N LEU A 102 -4.45 -21.97 9.51
CA LEU A 102 -5.82 -21.82 9.00
C LEU A 102 -5.84 -21.59 7.49
N LEU A 103 -4.97 -20.72 7.00
CA LEU A 103 -4.86 -20.40 5.58
C LEU A 103 -4.36 -21.59 4.75
N LEU A 104 -3.42 -22.38 5.27
CA LEU A 104 -3.00 -23.63 4.62
C LEU A 104 -4.14 -24.64 4.55
N THR A 105 -4.90 -24.83 5.64
CA THR A 105 -6.08 -25.70 5.65
C THR A 105 -7.12 -25.24 4.64
N LEU A 106 -7.35 -23.93 4.52
CA LEU A 106 -8.25 -23.39 3.51
C LEU A 106 -7.76 -23.71 2.08
N ALA A 107 -6.46 -23.60 1.83
CA ALA A 107 -5.86 -23.95 0.55
C ALA A 107 -5.99 -25.46 0.26
N GLU A 108 -5.80 -26.31 1.25
CA GLU A 108 -5.95 -27.77 1.15
C GLU A 108 -7.40 -28.18 0.84
N ASN A 109 -8.37 -27.48 1.37
CA ASN A 109 -9.80 -27.72 1.08
C ASN A 109 -10.19 -27.32 -0.36
N HIS A 110 -9.36 -26.53 -1.05
CA HIS A 110 -9.63 -26.02 -2.39
C HIS A 110 -8.47 -26.27 -3.38
N PRO A 111 -7.98 -27.49 -3.53
CA PRO A 111 -6.72 -27.77 -4.24
C PRO A 111 -6.74 -27.43 -5.74
N GLY A 112 -7.93 -27.30 -6.34
CA GLY A 112 -8.11 -26.94 -7.75
C GLY A 112 -8.45 -25.46 -7.98
N ASN A 113 -8.64 -24.67 -6.92
CA ASN A 113 -8.99 -23.25 -7.04
C ASN A 113 -7.73 -22.38 -7.06
N LEU A 114 -7.04 -22.29 -8.20
CA LEU A 114 -5.81 -21.50 -8.34
C LEU A 114 -5.95 -20.03 -7.95
N PRO A 115 -7.02 -19.31 -8.31
CA PRO A 115 -7.23 -17.95 -7.83
C PRO A 115 -7.21 -17.85 -6.30
N LEU A 116 -7.88 -18.76 -5.60
CA LEU A 116 -7.87 -18.84 -4.15
C LEU A 116 -6.48 -19.15 -3.61
N LEU A 117 -5.79 -20.17 -4.17
CA LEU A 117 -4.45 -20.54 -3.74
C LEU A 117 -3.46 -19.38 -3.85
N HIS A 118 -3.51 -18.64 -4.96
CA HIS A 118 -2.67 -17.45 -5.13
C HIS A 118 -3.04 -16.33 -4.16
N ARG A 119 -4.33 -16.09 -3.91
CA ARG A 119 -4.80 -15.13 -2.89
C ARG A 119 -4.33 -15.52 -1.50
N THR A 120 -4.42 -16.80 -1.16
CA THR A 120 -3.94 -17.36 0.11
C THR A 120 -2.44 -17.17 0.26
N GLY A 121 -1.64 -17.48 -0.76
CA GLY A 121 -0.19 -17.28 -0.74
C GLY A 121 0.21 -15.81 -0.57
N THR A 122 -0.51 -14.89 -1.24
CA THR A 122 -0.30 -13.45 -1.06
C THR A 122 -0.61 -13.04 0.37
N LEU A 123 -1.74 -13.49 0.93
CA LEU A 123 -2.12 -13.17 2.31
C LEU A 123 -1.14 -13.75 3.33
N LEU A 124 -0.68 -14.99 3.15
CA LEU A 124 0.36 -15.58 4.01
C LEU A 124 1.63 -14.69 4.01
N ALA A 125 2.04 -14.20 2.84
CA ALA A 125 3.18 -13.30 2.73
C ALA A 125 2.94 -11.95 3.45
N ASP A 126 1.75 -11.38 3.30
CA ASP A 126 1.37 -10.10 3.93
C ASP A 126 1.26 -10.25 5.46
N LEU A 127 0.78 -11.39 5.95
CA LEU A 127 0.75 -11.74 7.38
C LEU A 127 2.12 -12.21 7.92
N ARG A 128 3.17 -12.20 7.09
CA ARG A 128 4.54 -12.61 7.44
C ARG A 128 4.68 -14.11 7.79
N CYS A 129 3.74 -14.93 7.33
CA CYS A 129 3.80 -16.40 7.37
C CYS A 129 4.63 -16.90 6.16
N PHE A 130 5.93 -16.60 6.15
CA PHE A 130 6.77 -16.77 4.95
C PHE A 130 7.05 -18.22 4.61
N GLU A 131 7.18 -19.08 5.62
CA GLU A 131 7.39 -20.51 5.43
C GLU A 131 6.16 -21.17 4.82
N GLU A 132 4.99 -20.84 5.33
CA GLU A 132 3.71 -21.33 4.83
C GLU A 132 3.44 -20.82 3.40
N ALA A 133 3.78 -19.56 3.10
CA ALA A 133 3.67 -19.01 1.75
C ALA A 133 4.58 -19.76 0.76
N GLU A 134 5.85 -20.02 1.13
CA GLU A 134 6.79 -20.79 0.29
C GLU A 134 6.29 -22.21 0.06
N MET A 135 5.81 -22.89 1.11
CA MET A 135 5.23 -24.25 1.00
C MET A 135 4.03 -24.26 0.06
N LEU A 136 3.13 -23.28 0.17
CA LEU A 136 1.95 -23.18 -0.69
C LEU A 136 2.35 -22.94 -2.15
N TYR A 137 3.24 -21.99 -2.44
CA TYR A 137 3.68 -21.72 -3.80
C TYR A 137 4.42 -22.91 -4.42
N ALA A 138 5.27 -23.62 -3.64
CA ALA A 138 5.92 -24.85 -4.08
C ALA A 138 4.89 -25.95 -4.41
N GLY A 139 3.87 -26.12 -3.55
CA GLY A 139 2.79 -27.08 -3.78
C GLY A 139 1.94 -26.76 -5.02
N ILE A 140 1.67 -25.47 -5.28
CA ILE A 140 0.97 -25.02 -6.49
C ILE A 140 1.78 -25.41 -7.74
N ILE A 141 3.09 -25.14 -7.75
CA ILE A 141 3.95 -25.42 -8.91
C ILE A 141 4.07 -26.92 -9.19
N VAL A 142 4.13 -27.76 -8.15
CA VAL A 142 4.16 -29.21 -8.33
C VAL A 142 2.88 -29.74 -8.98
N ARG A 143 1.73 -29.14 -8.65
CA ARG A 143 0.43 -29.55 -9.20
C ARG A 143 0.15 -28.94 -10.57
N GLU A 144 0.47 -27.68 -10.74
CA GLU A 144 0.18 -26.89 -11.95
C GLU A 144 1.31 -25.90 -12.24
N PRO A 145 2.35 -26.33 -12.98
CA PRO A 145 3.50 -25.49 -13.32
C PRO A 145 3.13 -24.45 -14.40
N SER A 146 2.29 -23.47 -14.07
CA SER A 146 1.87 -22.42 -14.99
C SER A 146 2.76 -21.17 -14.88
N ALA A 147 2.80 -20.37 -15.95
CA ALA A 147 3.51 -19.10 -15.96
C ALA A 147 3.08 -18.18 -14.81
N ARG A 148 1.79 -18.16 -14.50
CA ARG A 148 1.22 -17.38 -13.40
C ARG A 148 1.70 -17.84 -12.03
N SER A 149 1.82 -19.15 -11.82
CA SER A 149 2.32 -19.73 -10.57
C SER A 149 3.78 -19.37 -10.34
N TYR A 150 4.60 -19.47 -11.38
CA TYR A 150 6.01 -19.07 -11.33
C TYR A 150 6.18 -17.54 -11.15
N LEU A 151 5.36 -16.73 -11.79
CA LEU A 151 5.33 -15.27 -11.57
C LEU A 151 5.09 -14.94 -10.09
N ARG A 152 4.08 -15.55 -9.46
CA ARG A 152 3.74 -15.30 -8.06
C ARG A 152 4.84 -15.76 -7.10
N LEU A 153 5.46 -16.92 -7.37
CA LEU A 153 6.63 -17.37 -6.60
C LEU A 153 7.80 -16.40 -6.74
N GLY A 154 8.08 -15.94 -7.96
CA GLY A 154 9.15 -14.97 -8.23
C GLY A 154 8.93 -13.63 -7.53
N GLU A 155 7.70 -13.10 -7.58
CA GLU A 155 7.29 -11.90 -6.88
C GLU A 155 7.45 -12.03 -5.35
N PHE A 156 7.01 -13.15 -4.79
CA PHE A 156 7.15 -13.46 -3.37
C PHE A 156 8.63 -13.51 -2.95
N ARG A 157 9.46 -14.24 -3.69
CA ARG A 157 10.90 -14.36 -3.42
C ARG A 157 11.63 -13.01 -3.54
N GLN A 158 11.22 -12.17 -4.49
CA GLN A 158 11.75 -10.81 -4.63
C GLN A 158 11.41 -9.94 -3.40
N LYS A 159 10.16 -10.02 -2.89
CA LYS A 159 9.76 -9.33 -1.65
C LYS A 159 10.60 -9.76 -0.45
N LEU A 160 11.04 -11.01 -0.40
CA LEU A 160 11.95 -11.54 0.63
C LEU A 160 13.43 -11.20 0.41
N GLY A 161 13.80 -10.61 -0.75
CA GLY A 161 15.19 -10.35 -1.12
C GLY A 161 15.96 -11.56 -1.63
N ARG A 162 15.26 -12.67 -1.91
CA ARG A 162 15.83 -13.89 -2.50
C ARG A 162 15.95 -13.74 -4.02
N TYR A 163 16.77 -12.79 -4.45
CA TYR A 163 16.81 -12.35 -5.85
C TYR A 163 17.22 -13.41 -6.84
N ARG A 164 18.18 -14.29 -6.51
CA ARG A 164 18.60 -15.41 -7.41
C ARG A 164 17.47 -16.41 -7.65
N GLU A 165 16.75 -16.76 -6.60
CA GLU A 165 15.61 -17.68 -6.67
C GLU A 165 14.40 -17.02 -7.38
N ALA A 166 14.21 -15.71 -7.20
CA ALA A 166 13.23 -14.94 -7.94
C ALA A 166 13.53 -14.94 -9.44
N GLU A 167 14.80 -14.72 -9.83
CA GLU A 167 15.26 -14.74 -11.22
C GLU A 167 14.96 -16.09 -11.92
N GLN A 168 15.20 -17.22 -11.22
CA GLN A 168 14.87 -18.54 -11.74
C GLN A 168 13.37 -18.73 -11.99
N ALA A 169 12.53 -18.33 -11.01
CA ALA A 169 11.09 -18.45 -11.14
C ALA A 169 10.54 -17.54 -12.24
N LEU A 170 10.98 -16.28 -12.30
CA LEU A 170 10.54 -15.32 -13.31
C LEU A 170 10.98 -15.71 -14.73
N SER A 171 12.20 -16.25 -14.88
CA SER A 171 12.66 -16.78 -16.16
C SER A 171 11.79 -17.94 -16.62
N ARG A 172 11.40 -18.83 -15.71
CA ARG A 172 10.52 -19.95 -16.03
C ARG A 172 9.11 -19.49 -16.40
N ALA A 173 8.60 -18.43 -15.76
CA ALA A 173 7.32 -17.81 -16.13
C ALA A 173 7.34 -17.30 -17.58
N ILE A 174 8.42 -16.63 -17.99
CA ILE A 174 8.61 -16.12 -19.36
C ILE A 174 8.72 -17.25 -20.39
N GLU A 175 9.40 -18.35 -20.06
CA GLU A 175 9.51 -19.51 -20.93
C GLU A 175 8.17 -20.19 -21.20
N LEU A 176 7.30 -20.25 -20.17
CA LEU A 176 5.97 -20.85 -20.26
C LEU A 176 4.96 -19.95 -20.97
N ASP A 177 5.05 -18.66 -20.77
CA ASP A 177 4.18 -17.67 -21.41
C ASP A 177 4.98 -16.40 -21.75
N PRO A 178 5.41 -16.25 -23.00
CA PRO A 178 6.11 -15.04 -23.46
C PRO A 178 5.28 -13.75 -23.41
N ASP A 179 3.95 -13.82 -23.21
CA ASP A 179 3.09 -12.64 -23.01
C ASP A 179 2.93 -12.26 -21.52
N MET A 180 3.73 -12.87 -20.63
CA MET A 180 3.75 -12.55 -19.20
C MET A 180 4.59 -11.29 -18.92
N GLY A 181 4.11 -10.12 -19.33
CA GLY A 181 4.85 -8.84 -19.25
C GLY A 181 5.36 -8.50 -17.85
N ALA A 182 4.58 -8.80 -16.80
CA ALA A 182 4.98 -8.57 -15.42
C ALA A 182 6.25 -9.35 -15.05
N ALA A 183 6.45 -10.57 -15.59
CA ALA A 183 7.65 -11.36 -15.31
C ALA A 183 8.91 -10.70 -15.89
N TYR A 184 8.83 -10.14 -17.09
CA TYR A 184 9.94 -9.37 -17.68
C TYR A 184 10.32 -8.18 -16.82
N LEU A 185 9.32 -7.41 -16.36
CA LEU A 185 9.56 -6.21 -15.55
C LEU A 185 10.15 -6.56 -14.19
N LEU A 186 9.61 -7.58 -13.51
CA LEU A 186 10.14 -8.02 -12.22
C LEU A 186 11.56 -8.58 -12.34
N LEU A 187 11.85 -9.32 -13.40
CA LEU A 187 13.16 -9.95 -13.63
C LEU A 187 14.28 -8.91 -13.67
N VAL A 188 14.10 -7.78 -14.34
CA VAL A 188 15.14 -6.72 -14.42
C VAL A 188 15.32 -5.96 -13.10
N HIS A 189 14.38 -6.10 -12.17
CA HIS A 189 14.48 -5.53 -10.83
C HIS A 189 15.11 -6.48 -9.79
N THR A 190 15.56 -7.69 -10.19
CA THR A 190 16.23 -8.61 -9.27
C THR A 190 17.67 -8.20 -8.98
N ARG A 191 18.30 -7.45 -9.88
CA ARG A 191 19.67 -6.94 -9.73
C ARG A 191 19.91 -5.71 -10.61
N ARG A 192 21.03 -5.02 -10.39
CA ARG A 192 21.55 -4.02 -11.33
C ARG A 192 22.26 -4.73 -12.48
N LEU A 193 21.98 -4.30 -13.71
CA LEU A 193 22.64 -4.82 -14.90
C LEU A 193 24.01 -4.16 -15.13
N THR A 194 24.87 -4.91 -15.82
CA THR A 194 26.23 -4.52 -16.19
C THR A 194 26.45 -4.71 -17.68
N GLU A 195 27.58 -4.26 -18.23
CA GLU A 195 27.94 -4.46 -19.64
C GLU A 195 27.93 -5.93 -20.09
N GLN A 196 28.06 -6.88 -19.16
CA GLN A 196 27.99 -8.32 -19.44
C GLN A 196 26.55 -8.79 -19.79
N ASP A 197 25.54 -7.96 -19.56
CA ASP A 197 24.12 -8.31 -19.75
C ASP A 197 23.56 -7.91 -21.12
N THR A 198 24.41 -7.56 -22.09
CA THR A 198 24.00 -7.15 -23.44
C THR A 198 23.15 -8.21 -24.16
N ALA A 199 23.42 -9.51 -23.93
CA ALA A 199 22.62 -10.60 -24.45
C ALA A 199 21.17 -10.57 -23.91
N LEU A 200 20.98 -10.19 -22.65
CA LEU A 200 19.64 -10.04 -22.06
C LEU A 200 18.89 -8.88 -22.71
N VAL A 201 19.55 -7.73 -22.94
CA VAL A 201 18.95 -6.59 -23.67
C VAL A 201 18.51 -7.03 -25.07
N ALA A 202 19.35 -7.76 -25.80
CA ALA A 202 19.02 -8.27 -27.13
C ALA A 202 17.79 -9.21 -27.09
N ARG A 203 17.68 -10.09 -26.10
CA ARG A 203 16.52 -10.97 -25.90
C ARG A 203 15.23 -10.17 -25.70
N TYR A 204 15.24 -9.10 -24.90
CA TYR A 204 14.06 -8.26 -24.66
C TYR A 204 13.66 -7.48 -25.92
N LYS A 205 14.63 -6.98 -26.68
CA LYS A 205 14.36 -6.35 -27.98
C LYS A 205 13.71 -7.33 -28.98
N THR A 206 14.18 -8.56 -29.02
CA THR A 206 13.60 -9.61 -29.87
C THR A 206 12.17 -9.95 -29.40
N ALA A 207 11.95 -10.07 -28.09
CA ALA A 207 10.60 -10.29 -27.56
C ALA A 207 9.62 -9.17 -27.96
N LEU A 208 10.08 -7.90 -27.94
CA LEU A 208 9.26 -6.74 -28.32
C LEU A 208 8.84 -6.75 -29.81
N GLN A 209 9.55 -7.46 -30.68
CA GLN A 209 9.19 -7.61 -32.11
C GLN A 209 7.97 -8.53 -32.33
N ASN A 210 7.59 -9.33 -31.34
CA ASN A 210 6.43 -10.21 -31.43
C ASN A 210 5.13 -9.38 -31.53
N GLN A 211 4.44 -9.48 -32.67
CA GLN A 211 3.20 -8.75 -32.95
C GLN A 211 2.01 -9.27 -32.12
N ALA A 212 2.08 -10.48 -31.58
CA ALA A 212 1.01 -11.09 -30.80
C ALA A 212 0.96 -10.59 -29.34
N LEU A 213 1.95 -9.83 -28.87
CA LEU A 213 1.98 -9.33 -27.49
C LEU A 213 0.86 -8.31 -27.26
N THR A 214 0.26 -8.41 -26.06
CA THR A 214 -0.70 -7.42 -25.57
C THR A 214 -0.04 -6.04 -25.35
N THR A 215 -0.83 -4.97 -25.39
CA THR A 215 -0.36 -3.61 -25.09
C THR A 215 0.29 -3.54 -23.72
N ALA A 216 -0.31 -4.17 -22.71
CA ALA A 216 0.22 -4.23 -21.35
C ALA A 216 1.61 -4.89 -21.29
N THR A 217 1.82 -6.01 -22.02
CA THR A 217 3.13 -6.68 -22.08
C THR A 217 4.16 -5.85 -22.82
N ARG A 218 3.77 -5.22 -23.92
CA ARG A 218 4.65 -4.28 -24.64
C ARG A 218 5.10 -3.13 -23.74
N ALA A 219 4.17 -2.56 -22.96
CA ALA A 219 4.50 -1.52 -21.98
C ALA A 219 5.51 -2.04 -20.94
N CYS A 220 5.28 -3.21 -20.36
CA CYS A 220 6.21 -3.83 -19.40
C CYS A 220 7.61 -4.04 -20.00
N LEU A 221 7.72 -4.51 -21.25
CA LEU A 221 8.98 -4.69 -21.94
C LEU A 221 9.71 -3.35 -22.18
N HIS A 222 8.96 -2.31 -22.53
CA HIS A 222 9.53 -0.97 -22.68
C HIS A 222 10.06 -0.42 -21.34
N PHE A 223 9.32 -0.54 -20.24
CA PHE A 223 9.81 -0.17 -18.90
C PHE A 223 11.04 -1.00 -18.50
N ALA A 224 11.05 -2.29 -18.81
CA ALA A 224 12.18 -3.17 -18.53
C ALA A 224 13.43 -2.74 -19.33
N LEU A 225 13.31 -2.48 -20.63
CA LEU A 225 14.39 -1.98 -21.47
C LEU A 225 14.88 -0.61 -21.01
N GLY A 226 13.95 0.28 -20.63
CA GLY A 226 14.29 1.58 -20.07
C GLY A 226 15.17 1.45 -18.82
N LYS A 227 14.79 0.55 -17.89
CA LYS A 227 15.60 0.25 -16.69
C LYS A 227 16.95 -0.36 -17.04
N MET A 228 17.00 -1.29 -18.00
CA MET A 228 18.24 -1.91 -18.44
C MET A 228 19.23 -0.88 -18.99
N TYR A 229 18.78 0.00 -19.88
CA TYR A 229 19.63 1.06 -20.42
C TYR A 229 20.05 2.09 -19.37
N ASP A 230 19.18 2.43 -18.41
CA ASP A 230 19.52 3.28 -17.28
C ASP A 230 20.65 2.69 -16.43
N ASP A 231 20.57 1.37 -16.14
CA ASP A 231 21.64 0.67 -15.40
C ASP A 231 22.98 0.69 -16.12
N LEU A 232 22.96 0.61 -17.47
CA LEU A 232 24.14 0.63 -18.33
C LEU A 232 24.69 2.05 -18.56
N GLY A 233 23.97 3.10 -18.12
CA GLY A 233 24.35 4.49 -18.35
C GLY A 233 23.97 5.04 -19.72
N ASP A 234 23.21 4.29 -20.52
CA ASP A 234 22.71 4.68 -21.84
C ASP A 234 21.40 5.46 -21.71
N TYR A 235 21.46 6.68 -21.24
CA TYR A 235 20.30 7.46 -20.79
C TYR A 235 19.33 7.84 -21.91
N SER A 236 19.80 8.09 -23.15
CA SER A 236 18.91 8.45 -24.28
C SER A 236 18.00 7.29 -24.70
N PRO A 237 18.49 6.07 -24.98
CA PRO A 237 17.61 4.93 -25.24
C PRO A 237 16.79 4.55 -24.01
N ALA A 238 17.30 4.72 -22.78
CA ALA A 238 16.55 4.51 -21.57
C ALA A 238 15.27 5.35 -21.55
N PHE A 239 15.42 6.67 -21.77
CA PHE A 239 14.29 7.59 -21.77
C PHE A 239 13.31 7.30 -22.91
N SER A 240 13.79 6.98 -24.12
CA SER A 240 12.93 6.65 -25.26
C SER A 240 12.05 5.42 -24.96
N HIS A 241 12.61 4.38 -24.35
CA HIS A 241 11.84 3.20 -23.96
C HIS A 241 10.82 3.52 -22.86
N ILE A 242 11.20 4.29 -21.85
CA ILE A 242 10.26 4.74 -20.80
C ILE A 242 9.12 5.56 -21.41
N GLN A 243 9.41 6.45 -22.34
CA GLN A 243 8.40 7.26 -23.02
C GLN A 243 7.40 6.41 -23.80
N GLU A 244 7.87 5.41 -24.55
CA GLU A 244 7.00 4.46 -25.27
C GLU A 244 6.13 3.64 -24.28
N GLY A 245 6.71 3.12 -23.22
CA GLY A 245 5.97 2.40 -22.18
C GLY A 245 4.88 3.26 -21.55
N ASN A 246 5.19 4.50 -21.22
CA ASN A 246 4.25 5.48 -20.68
C ASN A 246 3.14 5.82 -21.68
N THR A 247 3.48 6.00 -22.96
CA THR A 247 2.47 6.26 -24.01
C THR A 247 1.47 5.12 -24.09
N LEU A 248 1.92 3.85 -24.06
CA LEU A 248 1.05 2.69 -24.06
C LEU A 248 0.15 2.65 -22.81
N ARG A 249 0.70 2.92 -21.63
CA ARG A 249 -0.08 2.96 -20.37
C ARG A 249 -1.11 4.09 -20.35
N ARG A 250 -0.76 5.27 -20.85
CA ARG A 250 -1.65 6.43 -20.88
C ARG A 250 -2.88 6.20 -21.77
N THR A 251 -2.74 5.43 -22.86
CA THR A 251 -3.88 5.08 -23.71
C THR A 251 -4.87 4.16 -23.02
N GLU A 252 -4.40 3.25 -22.14
CA GLU A 252 -5.26 2.35 -21.37
C GLU A 252 -5.88 3.05 -20.15
N GLU A 253 -5.13 3.93 -19.48
CA GLU A 253 -5.50 4.58 -18.23
C GLU A 253 -5.24 6.10 -18.31
N PRO A 254 -6.08 6.89 -18.99
CA PRO A 254 -5.87 8.33 -19.12
C PRO A 254 -6.06 9.06 -17.79
N PHE A 255 -5.15 9.98 -17.48
CA PHE A 255 -5.25 10.83 -16.29
C PHE A 255 -6.28 11.95 -16.50
N GLN A 256 -7.11 12.20 -15.51
CA GLN A 256 -8.17 13.20 -15.58
C GLN A 256 -7.79 14.42 -14.72
N THR A 257 -7.01 15.32 -15.29
CA THR A 257 -6.47 16.52 -14.62
C THR A 257 -7.56 17.36 -13.95
N ALA A 258 -8.71 17.55 -14.61
CA ALA A 258 -9.82 18.35 -14.07
C ALA A 258 -10.42 17.78 -12.78
N VAL A 259 -10.54 16.44 -12.69
CA VAL A 259 -11.04 15.75 -11.49
C VAL A 259 -10.11 15.96 -10.31
N TRP A 260 -8.81 15.85 -10.54
CA TRP A 260 -7.81 16.06 -9.50
C TRP A 260 -7.68 17.53 -9.10
N ALA A 261 -7.78 18.46 -10.05
CA ALA A 261 -7.80 19.89 -9.78
C ALA A 261 -8.97 20.28 -8.84
N ASP A 262 -10.19 19.79 -9.14
CA ASP A 262 -11.36 19.96 -8.28
C ASP A 262 -11.12 19.36 -6.88
N TYR A 263 -10.59 18.16 -6.81
CA TYR A 263 -10.34 17.49 -5.54
C TYR A 263 -9.31 18.24 -4.66
N PHE A 264 -8.20 18.68 -5.22
CA PHE A 264 -7.20 19.49 -4.51
C PHE A 264 -7.77 20.84 -4.05
N TRP A 265 -8.60 21.48 -4.88
CA TRP A 265 -9.26 22.71 -4.52
C TRP A 265 -10.23 22.52 -3.34
N ARG A 266 -11.06 21.48 -3.39
CA ARG A 266 -12.01 21.12 -2.33
C ARG A 266 -11.33 20.82 -0.99
N LEU A 267 -10.20 20.11 -1.01
CA LEU A 267 -9.39 19.84 0.19
C LEU A 267 -8.95 21.14 0.87
N ARG A 268 -8.46 22.12 0.11
CA ARG A 268 -8.05 23.42 0.65
C ARG A 268 -9.23 24.21 1.19
N VAL A 269 -10.34 24.22 0.50
CA VAL A 269 -11.56 24.95 0.94
C VAL A 269 -12.14 24.33 2.21
N ALA A 270 -12.25 23.01 2.28
CA ALA A 270 -12.78 22.31 3.46
C ALA A 270 -11.90 22.46 4.71
N SER A 271 -10.65 22.88 4.54
CA SER A 271 -9.67 23.07 5.62
C SER A 271 -9.09 24.48 5.65
N ALA A 272 -9.84 25.49 5.17
CA ALA A 272 -9.38 26.87 5.08
C ALA A 272 -9.13 27.53 6.45
N ALA A 273 -9.86 27.12 7.49
CA ALA A 273 -9.64 27.60 8.84
C ALA A 273 -8.49 26.85 9.53
N PRO A 274 -7.64 27.54 10.31
CA PRO A 274 -6.61 26.87 11.12
C PRO A 274 -7.23 25.80 12.02
N LEU A 275 -6.54 24.65 12.09
CA LEU A 275 -7.01 23.55 12.92
C LEU A 275 -6.68 23.83 14.39
N PRO A 276 -7.66 23.73 15.30
CA PRO A 276 -7.45 24.07 16.71
C PRO A 276 -6.50 23.06 17.36
N ARG A 277 -5.62 23.56 18.23
CA ARG A 277 -4.91 22.70 19.19
C ARG A 277 -5.94 22.13 20.16
N ARG A 278 -5.99 20.81 20.24
CA ARG A 278 -6.81 20.12 21.24
C ARG A 278 -5.94 19.67 22.42
N PRO A 279 -6.50 19.65 23.67
CA PRO A 279 -5.80 19.09 24.81
C PRO A 279 -5.35 17.64 24.52
N ARG A 280 -4.21 17.25 25.06
CA ARG A 280 -3.76 15.87 25.01
C ARG A 280 -4.72 15.01 25.83
N ASP A 281 -5.36 14.04 25.20
CA ASP A 281 -6.03 12.97 25.91
C ASP A 281 -4.95 12.16 26.65
N SER A 282 -4.97 12.20 27.98
CA SER A 282 -3.86 11.77 28.81
C SER A 282 -3.69 10.23 28.90
N ASP A 283 -4.64 9.44 28.40
CA ASP A 283 -4.71 8.01 28.68
C ASP A 283 -4.03 7.10 27.66
N ASP A 284 -3.67 7.57 26.44
CA ASP A 284 -2.97 6.73 25.46
C ASP A 284 -1.54 7.23 25.23
N ALA A 285 -0.57 6.48 25.77
CA ALA A 285 0.86 6.74 25.56
C ALA A 285 1.32 6.55 24.10
N ARG A 286 0.47 5.94 23.25
CA ARG A 286 0.77 5.64 21.84
C ARG A 286 0.40 6.81 20.96
N ILE A 287 1.38 7.38 20.29
CA ILE A 287 1.18 8.48 19.35
C ILE A 287 1.26 7.95 17.92
N PRO A 288 0.24 8.17 17.08
CA PRO A 288 0.33 7.85 15.66
C PRO A 288 1.31 8.79 14.96
N VAL A 289 2.13 8.21 14.08
CA VAL A 289 3.09 8.90 13.23
C VAL A 289 2.71 8.65 11.78
N PHE A 290 2.47 9.70 11.01
CA PHE A 290 2.13 9.59 9.60
C PHE A 290 3.31 10.05 8.75
N ILE A 291 3.88 9.12 7.95
CA ILE A 291 4.91 9.45 6.97
C ILE A 291 4.21 9.76 5.65
N VAL A 292 4.32 11.01 5.21
CA VAL A 292 3.67 11.53 4.01
C VAL A 292 4.67 12.16 3.05
N GLY A 293 4.28 12.36 1.81
CA GLY A 293 5.08 13.01 0.77
C GLY A 293 4.69 12.54 -0.63
N MET A 294 5.42 12.96 -1.64
CA MET A 294 5.23 12.33 -2.95
C MET A 294 5.70 10.88 -2.93
N LEU A 295 5.06 10.05 -3.74
CA LEU A 295 5.61 8.74 -4.07
C LEU A 295 7.06 8.94 -4.59
N ARG A 296 7.97 8.05 -4.25
CA ARG A 296 9.40 8.11 -4.64
C ARG A 296 10.22 9.22 -3.97
N SER A 297 9.71 9.88 -2.93
CA SER A 297 10.46 10.88 -2.15
C SER A 297 11.33 10.29 -1.03
N GLY A 298 11.37 8.97 -0.84
CA GLY A 298 12.18 8.32 0.22
C GLY A 298 11.37 7.87 1.44
N THR A 299 10.05 7.95 1.41
CA THR A 299 9.15 7.54 2.52
C THR A 299 9.36 6.10 2.97
N THR A 300 9.67 5.17 2.07
CA THR A 300 9.97 3.76 2.42
C THR A 300 11.29 3.62 3.18
N LEU A 301 12.33 4.40 2.81
CA LEU A 301 13.58 4.43 3.55
C LEU A 301 13.36 4.93 4.97
N LEU A 302 12.63 6.03 5.10
CA LEU A 302 12.29 6.63 6.38
C LEU A 302 11.48 5.69 7.28
N GLU A 303 10.49 5.00 6.72
CA GLU A 303 9.73 3.97 7.42
C GLU A 303 10.62 2.88 7.98
N ARG A 304 11.55 2.34 7.18
CA ARG A 304 12.46 1.29 7.61
C ARG A 304 13.38 1.73 8.74
N ILE A 305 13.91 2.93 8.64
CA ILE A 305 14.73 3.53 9.70
C ILE A 305 13.93 3.57 11.00
N LEU A 306 12.70 4.09 10.97
CA LEU A 306 11.84 4.18 12.16
C LEU A 306 11.38 2.80 12.65
N ALA A 307 11.05 1.86 11.75
CA ALA A 307 10.62 0.51 12.11
C ALA A 307 11.74 -0.32 12.76
N SER A 308 13.00 0.10 12.64
CA SER A 308 14.13 -0.53 13.31
C SER A 308 14.22 -0.16 14.79
N HIS A 309 13.56 0.91 15.22
CA HIS A 309 13.54 1.35 16.60
C HIS A 309 12.61 0.47 17.46
N PRO A 310 13.06 -0.07 18.63
CA PRO A 310 12.30 -1.03 19.43
C PRO A 310 10.97 -0.48 19.99
N GLN A 311 10.83 0.85 20.11
CA GLN A 311 9.61 1.50 20.57
C GLN A 311 8.68 1.96 19.42
N VAL A 312 8.89 1.45 18.20
CA VAL A 312 8.11 1.78 17.00
C VAL A 312 7.50 0.53 16.41
N CYS A 313 6.21 0.61 16.06
CA CYS A 313 5.52 -0.39 15.26
C CYS A 313 5.11 0.25 13.92
N SER A 314 5.61 -0.26 12.80
CA SER A 314 5.15 0.16 11.47
C SER A 314 4.00 -0.70 10.97
N LEU A 315 3.03 -0.04 10.34
CA LEU A 315 1.85 -0.64 9.72
C LEU A 315 1.99 -0.74 8.19
N GLY A 316 3.07 -0.18 7.63
CA GLY A 316 3.27 -0.11 6.19
C GLY A 316 2.36 0.89 5.50
N GLU A 317 2.06 0.63 4.21
CA GLU A 317 1.09 1.39 3.41
C GLU A 317 -0.32 0.88 3.71
N SER A 318 -0.99 1.50 4.68
CA SER A 318 -2.35 1.14 5.06
C SER A 318 -3.38 2.01 4.32
N ASP A 319 -4.59 1.47 4.11
CA ASP A 319 -5.76 2.20 3.59
C ASP A 319 -6.62 2.83 4.70
N TRP A 320 -6.14 2.80 5.92
CA TRP A 320 -6.95 3.13 7.11
C TRP A 320 -7.49 4.55 7.12
N ILE A 321 -6.72 5.50 6.63
CA ILE A 321 -7.16 6.90 6.57
C ILE A 321 -8.23 7.09 5.48
N GLU A 322 -8.16 6.34 4.38
CA GLU A 322 -9.23 6.34 3.37
C GLU A 322 -10.53 5.72 3.93
N VAL A 323 -10.40 4.65 4.72
CA VAL A 323 -11.53 4.05 5.43
C VAL A 323 -12.15 5.06 6.42
N LEU A 324 -11.33 5.82 7.16
CA LEU A 324 -11.81 6.89 8.03
C LEU A 324 -12.52 8.01 7.25
N ALA A 325 -11.96 8.42 6.10
CA ALA A 325 -12.59 9.43 5.25
C ALA A 325 -13.96 8.96 4.72
N THR A 326 -14.06 7.69 4.35
CA THR A 326 -15.32 7.05 3.93
C THR A 326 -16.32 7.00 5.09
N ALA A 327 -15.89 6.61 6.28
CA ALA A 327 -16.73 6.55 7.47
C ALA A 327 -17.23 7.94 7.89
N ALA A 328 -16.38 8.97 7.81
CA ALA A 328 -16.74 10.36 8.07
C ALA A 328 -17.83 10.86 7.10
N ALA A 329 -17.67 10.55 5.81
CA ALA A 329 -18.65 10.89 4.80
C ALA A 329 -20.00 10.18 5.04
N ALA A 330 -19.97 8.91 5.43
CA ALA A 330 -21.18 8.13 5.72
C ALA A 330 -21.93 8.67 6.96
N GLN A 331 -21.21 9.02 8.04
CA GLN A 331 -21.82 9.56 9.27
C GLN A 331 -22.52 10.91 9.07
N THR A 332 -22.00 11.75 8.19
CA THR A 332 -22.52 13.08 7.94
C THR A 332 -23.46 13.14 6.73
N HIS A 333 -23.62 12.05 5.99
CA HIS A 333 -24.32 12.00 4.69
C HIS A 333 -23.80 13.06 3.69
N THR A 334 -22.55 13.48 3.85
CA THR A 334 -21.89 14.50 3.03
C THR A 334 -20.58 13.93 2.46
N ARG A 335 -20.32 14.20 1.20
CA ARG A 335 -19.08 13.70 0.56
C ARG A 335 -17.82 14.24 1.23
N TYR A 336 -16.74 13.48 1.16
CA TYR A 336 -15.42 13.94 1.56
C TYR A 336 -14.82 14.87 0.49
N PRO A 337 -14.15 15.98 0.85
CA PRO A 337 -13.77 16.42 2.20
C PRO A 337 -14.79 17.35 2.91
N GLU A 338 -15.89 17.72 2.29
CA GLU A 338 -16.87 18.68 2.84
C GLU A 338 -17.47 18.20 4.16
N CYS A 339 -17.57 16.90 4.38
CA CYS A 339 -18.01 16.28 5.63
C CYS A 339 -17.19 16.72 6.86
N LEU A 340 -15.93 17.14 6.68
CA LEU A 340 -15.05 17.54 7.79
C LEU A 340 -15.61 18.68 8.64
N ALA A 341 -16.38 19.59 8.04
CA ALA A 341 -17.00 20.70 8.74
C ALA A 341 -18.17 20.30 9.66
N GLN A 342 -18.73 19.09 9.44
CA GLN A 342 -19.92 18.60 10.16
C GLN A 342 -19.57 17.57 11.26
N LEU A 343 -18.31 17.16 11.37
CA LEU A 343 -17.87 16.23 12.40
C LEU A 343 -17.75 16.94 13.75
N ASP A 344 -18.60 16.55 14.69
CA ASP A 344 -18.51 16.96 16.07
C ASP A 344 -17.45 16.16 16.86
N GLU A 345 -17.23 16.53 18.12
CA GLU A 345 -16.21 15.87 18.96
C GLU A 345 -16.54 14.39 19.23
N ALA A 346 -17.80 14.04 19.36
CA ALA A 346 -18.21 12.67 19.61
C ALA A 346 -17.94 11.78 18.38
N ALA A 347 -18.26 12.27 17.18
CA ALA A 347 -17.95 11.61 15.92
C ALA A 347 -16.44 11.41 15.72
N LEU A 348 -15.64 12.46 15.97
CA LEU A 348 -14.18 12.40 15.86
C LEU A 348 -13.57 11.41 16.87
N ALA A 349 -14.04 11.42 18.12
CA ALA A 349 -13.60 10.45 19.14
C ALA A 349 -14.00 9.02 18.77
N GLY A 350 -15.19 8.82 18.18
CA GLY A 350 -15.64 7.53 17.66
C GLY A 350 -14.73 6.99 16.55
N LEU A 351 -14.39 7.84 15.57
CA LEU A 351 -13.48 7.52 14.48
C LEU A 351 -12.06 7.16 15.01
N ALA A 352 -11.54 7.96 15.96
CA ALA A 352 -10.25 7.71 16.59
C ALA A 352 -10.22 6.35 17.31
N ARG A 353 -11.27 6.05 18.07
CA ARG A 353 -11.41 4.77 18.78
C ARG A 353 -11.45 3.59 17.81
N ALA A 354 -12.30 3.67 16.80
CA ALA A 354 -12.43 2.63 15.78
C ALA A 354 -11.10 2.36 15.06
N GLN A 355 -10.29 3.41 14.83
CA GLN A 355 -8.99 3.25 14.19
C GLN A 355 -7.97 2.61 15.13
N ARG A 356 -7.86 3.07 16.38
CA ARG A 356 -6.93 2.50 17.37
C ARG A 356 -7.18 1.03 17.64
N GLN A 357 -8.44 0.59 17.57
CA GLN A 357 -8.84 -0.79 17.71
C GLN A 357 -8.36 -1.71 16.57
N ARG A 358 -7.98 -1.12 15.43
CA ARG A 358 -7.41 -1.86 14.29
C ARG A 358 -5.88 -2.02 14.38
N TRP A 359 -5.24 -1.35 15.33
CA TRP A 359 -3.81 -1.51 15.51
C TRP A 359 -3.49 -2.93 16.00
N PRO A 360 -2.42 -3.56 15.48
CA PRO A 360 -2.05 -4.90 15.94
C PRO A 360 -1.70 -4.90 17.44
N GLU A 361 -1.87 -6.03 18.12
CA GLU A 361 -1.58 -6.15 19.56
C GLU A 361 -0.17 -5.72 19.92
N ARG A 362 0.82 -6.05 19.06
CA ARG A 362 2.21 -5.58 19.23
C ARG A 362 2.34 -4.06 19.29
N ALA A 363 1.37 -3.32 18.74
CA ALA A 363 1.33 -1.86 18.87
C ALA A 363 0.98 -1.41 20.30
N GLY A 364 0.49 -2.30 21.16
CA GLY A 364 0.21 -2.00 22.58
C GLY A 364 1.47 -1.79 23.43
N GLU A 365 2.61 -2.34 22.99
CA GLU A 365 3.88 -2.30 23.72
C GLU A 365 4.80 -1.15 23.30
N VAL A 366 4.45 -0.42 22.24
CA VAL A 366 5.29 0.63 21.65
C VAL A 366 4.77 2.04 21.93
N ARG A 367 5.64 3.03 21.83
CA ARG A 367 5.26 4.46 21.98
C ARG A 367 4.78 5.11 20.70
N ARG A 368 5.18 4.58 19.54
CA ARG A 368 4.86 5.16 18.22
C ARG A 368 4.31 4.09 17.30
N VAL A 369 3.19 4.43 16.65
CA VAL A 369 2.58 3.59 15.61
C VAL A 369 2.69 4.35 14.30
N VAL A 370 3.49 3.83 13.38
CA VAL A 370 3.80 4.49 12.10
C VAL A 370 2.87 3.98 11.01
N ASP A 371 2.14 4.87 10.38
CA ASP A 371 1.42 4.66 9.12
C ASP A 371 2.22 5.36 8.01
N LYS A 372 2.77 4.59 7.10
CA LYS A 372 3.50 5.14 5.96
C LYS A 372 2.67 4.95 4.70
N ASN A 373 1.80 5.88 4.44
CA ASN A 373 1.16 6.02 3.14
C ASN A 373 1.46 7.42 2.59
N PRO A 374 2.30 7.54 1.56
CA PRO A 374 2.69 8.84 1.02
C PRO A 374 1.49 9.73 0.72
N LEU A 375 0.40 9.15 0.16
CA LEU A 375 -0.79 9.89 -0.22
C LEU A 375 -1.66 10.38 0.95
N ASN A 376 -1.34 10.01 2.20
CA ASN A 376 -2.02 10.57 3.37
C ASN A 376 -1.87 12.10 3.48
N PHE A 377 -1.00 12.74 2.68
CA PHE A 377 -0.98 14.20 2.57
C PHE A 377 -2.32 14.77 2.08
N LEU A 378 -3.13 14.00 1.37
CA LEU A 378 -4.49 14.38 0.96
C LEU A 378 -5.48 14.43 2.15
N HIS A 379 -5.11 13.86 3.28
CA HIS A 379 -6.00 13.66 4.43
C HIS A 379 -5.52 14.33 5.72
N LEU A 380 -4.52 15.23 5.67
CA LEU A 380 -3.95 15.83 6.88
C LEU A 380 -4.96 16.62 7.70
N GLY A 381 -5.96 17.21 7.06
CA GLY A 381 -7.08 17.89 7.75
C GLY A 381 -7.96 16.93 8.57
N LEU A 382 -8.20 15.71 8.09
CA LEU A 382 -8.88 14.64 8.82
C LEU A 382 -7.98 14.09 9.94
N ILE A 383 -6.73 13.78 9.62
CA ILE A 383 -5.74 13.24 10.56
C ILE A 383 -5.60 14.16 11.78
N ALA A 384 -5.43 15.45 11.56
CA ALA A 384 -5.27 16.42 12.65
C ALA A 384 -6.52 16.56 13.55
N ARG A 385 -7.72 16.39 12.98
CA ARG A 385 -8.98 16.41 13.74
C ARG A 385 -9.20 15.14 14.54
N VAL A 386 -8.94 13.98 13.94
CA VAL A 386 -9.14 12.65 14.56
C VAL A 386 -8.02 12.34 15.56
N PHE A 387 -6.79 12.72 15.25
CA PHE A 387 -5.60 12.47 16.07
C PHE A 387 -4.84 13.77 16.39
N PRO A 388 -5.34 14.60 17.30
CA PRO A 388 -4.73 15.92 17.59
C PRO A 388 -3.33 15.83 18.17
N GLN A 389 -2.88 14.62 18.57
CA GLN A 389 -1.53 14.37 19.07
C GLN A 389 -0.60 13.73 18.01
N ALA A 390 -1.13 13.45 16.81
CA ALA A 390 -0.35 12.81 15.75
C ALA A 390 0.93 13.59 15.45
N ARG A 391 1.96 12.87 15.04
CA ARG A 391 3.16 13.43 14.46
C ARG A 391 3.15 13.14 12.96
N ILE A 392 3.35 14.15 12.14
CA ILE A 392 3.38 14.05 10.69
C ILE A 392 4.81 14.29 10.25
N VAL A 393 5.40 13.34 9.54
CA VAL A 393 6.73 13.47 8.95
C VAL A 393 6.58 13.60 7.44
N HIS A 394 6.84 14.78 6.92
CA HIS A 394 6.77 15.08 5.50
C HIS A 394 8.15 14.84 4.86
N CYS A 395 8.26 13.73 4.12
CA CYS A 395 9.48 13.39 3.40
C CYS A 395 9.52 14.15 2.07
N ARG A 396 10.49 15.08 1.95
CA ARG A 396 10.73 15.89 0.76
C ARG A 396 11.94 15.36 0.00
N ARG A 397 11.93 15.52 -1.30
CA ARG A 397 13.04 15.22 -2.19
C ARG A 397 13.04 16.20 -3.35
N HIS A 398 14.19 16.42 -3.96
CA HIS A 398 14.33 17.30 -5.12
C HIS A 398 13.22 17.02 -6.17
N PRO A 399 12.47 18.05 -6.62
CA PRO A 399 11.29 17.88 -7.49
C PRO A 399 11.61 17.09 -8.76
N LEU A 400 12.70 17.41 -9.45
CA LEU A 400 13.08 16.73 -10.70
C LEU A 400 13.46 15.26 -10.47
N ASP A 401 14.14 14.91 -9.38
CA ASP A 401 14.44 13.50 -9.05
C ASP A 401 13.19 12.73 -8.70
N THR A 402 12.25 13.35 -7.98
CA THR A 402 10.97 12.75 -7.63
C THR A 402 10.13 12.50 -8.89
N CYS A 403 9.96 13.53 -9.73
CA CYS A 403 9.15 13.44 -10.96
C CYS A 403 9.75 12.47 -11.97
N LEU A 404 11.09 12.48 -12.16
CA LEU A 404 11.78 11.50 -13.00
C LEU A 404 11.55 10.07 -12.48
N SER A 405 11.68 9.86 -11.17
CA SER A 405 11.50 8.55 -10.57
C SER A 405 10.05 8.04 -10.68
N LEU A 406 9.06 8.93 -10.67
CA LEU A 406 7.66 8.62 -10.94
C LEU A 406 7.47 8.20 -12.41
N TYR A 407 7.98 8.99 -13.34
CA TYR A 407 7.88 8.75 -14.78
C TYR A 407 8.54 7.43 -15.23
N PHE A 408 9.57 6.98 -14.51
CA PHE A 408 10.28 5.72 -14.75
C PHE A 408 9.62 4.50 -14.11
N GLN A 409 8.46 4.66 -13.45
CA GLN A 409 7.80 3.57 -12.73
C GLN A 409 6.51 3.13 -13.43
N ASN A 410 6.40 1.84 -13.75
CA ASN A 410 5.13 1.23 -14.15
C ASN A 410 4.31 0.89 -12.90
N PHE A 411 3.43 1.79 -12.48
CA PHE A 411 2.58 1.57 -11.32
C PHE A 411 1.43 0.62 -11.64
N ALA A 412 1.12 -0.29 -10.71
CA ALA A 412 -0.03 -1.20 -10.83
C ALA A 412 -1.36 -0.53 -10.45
N HIS A 413 -1.33 0.54 -9.64
CA HIS A 413 -2.53 1.16 -9.11
C HIS A 413 -3.01 2.35 -9.98
N PRO A 414 -4.28 2.36 -10.44
CA PRO A 414 -4.82 3.40 -11.34
C PRO A 414 -4.72 4.83 -10.81
N ARG A 415 -4.67 5.04 -9.48
CA ARG A 415 -4.51 6.37 -8.87
C ARG A 415 -3.19 7.04 -9.23
N ASN A 416 -2.20 6.27 -9.69
CA ASN A 416 -0.87 6.77 -10.03
C ASN A 416 -0.71 7.01 -11.54
N ASN A 417 -1.80 7.00 -12.31
CA ASN A 417 -1.78 7.16 -13.76
C ASN A 417 -1.29 8.54 -14.24
N TYR A 418 -1.22 9.54 -13.34
CA TYR A 418 -0.56 10.81 -13.60
C TYR A 418 0.95 10.64 -13.90
N SER A 419 1.56 9.51 -13.50
CA SER A 419 2.98 9.24 -13.72
C SER A 419 3.36 8.98 -15.17
N TYR A 420 2.39 8.71 -16.06
CA TYR A 420 2.64 8.31 -17.45
C TYR A 420 2.78 9.47 -18.44
N ASP A 421 2.77 10.71 -17.97
CA ASP A 421 2.99 11.90 -18.79
C ASP A 421 3.70 12.98 -17.99
N LEU A 422 4.68 13.66 -18.59
CA LEU A 422 5.48 14.67 -17.89
C LEU A 422 4.67 15.90 -17.46
N GLN A 423 3.65 16.28 -18.24
CA GLN A 423 2.76 17.39 -17.89
C GLN A 423 1.83 17.02 -16.74
N ASP A 424 1.31 15.78 -16.74
CA ASP A 424 0.45 15.27 -15.69
C ASP A 424 1.24 15.08 -14.38
N VAL A 425 2.50 14.60 -14.45
CA VAL A 425 3.44 14.55 -13.31
C VAL A 425 3.67 15.95 -12.74
N ALA A 426 3.95 16.93 -13.60
CA ALA A 426 4.20 18.32 -13.17
C ALA A 426 2.95 18.92 -12.51
N PHE A 427 1.78 18.71 -13.10
CA PHE A 427 0.51 19.15 -12.54
C PHE A 427 0.30 18.58 -11.14
N PHE A 428 0.42 17.26 -10.99
CA PHE A 428 0.20 16.59 -9.70
C PHE A 428 1.22 17.02 -8.65
N TYR A 429 2.50 17.17 -9.03
CA TYR A 429 3.53 17.64 -8.13
C TYR A 429 3.28 19.07 -7.65
N ARG A 430 2.89 19.99 -8.54
CA ARG A 430 2.52 21.37 -8.19
C ARG A 430 1.32 21.41 -7.23
N ALA A 431 0.26 20.65 -7.56
CA ALA A 431 -0.92 20.56 -6.71
C ALA A 431 -0.60 20.01 -5.31
N TYR A 432 0.27 19.00 -5.23
CA TYR A 432 0.81 18.49 -3.98
C TYR A 432 1.59 19.56 -3.21
N HIS A 433 2.51 20.26 -3.88
CA HIS A 433 3.32 21.31 -3.27
C HIS A 433 2.46 22.43 -2.69
N ASP A 434 1.45 22.88 -3.43
CA ASP A 434 0.49 23.90 -2.99
C ASP A 434 -0.34 23.40 -1.80
N LEU A 435 -0.78 22.15 -1.82
CA LEU A 435 -1.52 21.56 -0.70
C LEU A 435 -0.64 21.42 0.54
N MET A 436 0.63 21.02 0.41
CA MET A 436 1.55 20.98 1.54
C MET A 436 1.88 22.36 2.09
N SER A 437 1.92 23.39 1.24
CA SER A 437 2.06 24.79 1.68
C SER A 437 0.83 25.24 2.47
N HIS A 438 -0.37 24.85 2.05
CA HIS A 438 -1.60 25.06 2.83
C HIS A 438 -1.53 24.33 4.19
N TRP A 439 -1.09 23.08 4.24
CA TRP A 439 -0.99 22.33 5.51
C TRP A 439 0.03 22.92 6.47
N ARG A 440 1.16 23.48 6.01
CA ARG A 440 2.10 24.21 6.88
C ARG A 440 1.45 25.38 7.59
N ALA A 441 0.51 26.07 6.95
CA ALA A 441 -0.20 27.20 7.53
C ALA A 441 -1.39 26.77 8.42
N ALA A 442 -2.07 25.65 8.07
CA ALA A 442 -3.29 25.22 8.74
C ALA A 442 -3.05 24.32 9.95
N LEU A 443 -1.99 23.51 9.94
CA LEU A 443 -1.66 22.57 11.03
C LEU A 443 -0.98 23.28 12.21
N PRO A 444 -1.15 22.76 13.45
CA PRO A 444 -0.32 23.19 14.59
C PRO A 444 1.18 23.03 14.29
N GLN A 445 2.00 24.00 14.66
CA GLN A 445 3.43 24.07 14.32
C GLN A 445 4.24 22.85 14.77
N ASP A 446 3.84 22.20 15.88
CA ASP A 446 4.51 21.02 16.43
C ASP A 446 4.01 19.69 15.87
N MET A 447 3.04 19.70 14.95
CA MET A 447 2.48 18.50 14.35
C MET A 447 3.20 18.05 13.10
N LEU A 448 3.79 18.97 12.33
CA LEU A 448 4.46 18.69 11.04
C LEU A 448 5.96 18.88 11.15
N PHE A 449 6.71 17.85 10.80
CA PHE A 449 8.17 17.86 10.65
C PHE A 449 8.55 17.60 9.20
N GLU A 450 9.38 18.43 8.62
CA GLU A 450 9.87 18.25 7.25
C GLU A 450 11.26 17.64 7.26
N LEU A 451 11.43 16.56 6.49
CA LEU A 451 12.69 15.85 6.37
C LEU A 451 13.09 15.78 4.88
N GLU A 452 14.26 16.27 4.59
CA GLU A 452 14.84 16.24 3.23
C GLU A 452 15.59 14.92 3.03
N TYR A 453 15.21 14.20 1.97
CA TYR A 453 15.82 12.91 1.59
C TYR A 453 17.34 13.04 1.38
N GLU A 454 17.76 14.10 0.72
CA GLU A 454 19.17 14.37 0.43
C GLU A 454 19.98 14.50 1.73
N ASN A 455 19.48 15.25 2.70
CA ASN A 455 20.10 15.39 4.02
C ASN A 455 20.08 14.09 4.80
N LEU A 456 18.98 13.31 4.72
CA LEU A 456 18.90 12.01 5.37
C LEU A 456 19.97 11.04 4.89
N VAL A 457 20.26 10.99 3.58
CA VAL A 457 21.24 10.04 3.05
C VAL A 457 22.68 10.53 3.12
N THR A 458 22.91 11.86 3.21
CA THR A 458 24.26 12.43 3.34
C THR A 458 24.71 12.60 4.79
N HIS A 459 23.79 12.86 5.71
CA HIS A 459 24.05 13.07 7.12
C HIS A 459 23.10 12.25 8.01
N PRO A 460 23.07 10.92 7.86
CA PRO A 460 22.01 10.07 8.42
C PRO A 460 21.89 10.17 9.93
N GLU A 461 22.99 10.07 10.67
CA GLU A 461 22.94 10.10 12.14
C GLU A 461 22.31 11.40 12.66
N THR A 462 22.74 12.55 12.13
CA THR A 462 22.22 13.86 12.54
C THR A 462 20.72 13.96 12.26
N GLN A 463 20.29 13.57 11.06
CA GLN A 463 18.88 13.65 10.66
C GLN A 463 18.00 12.70 11.46
N ILE A 464 18.47 11.49 11.73
CA ILE A 464 17.75 10.50 12.52
C ILE A 464 17.64 10.95 13.98
N ARG A 465 18.69 11.52 14.57
CA ARG A 465 18.64 12.09 15.94
C ARG A 465 17.59 13.17 16.07
N THR A 466 17.59 14.14 15.14
CA THR A 466 16.59 15.22 15.11
C THR A 466 15.15 14.66 14.93
N LEU A 467 14.99 13.67 14.07
CA LEU A 467 13.70 13.02 13.88
C LEU A 467 13.22 12.29 15.14
N LEU A 468 14.08 11.51 15.80
CA LEU A 468 13.74 10.79 17.03
C LEU A 468 13.42 11.77 18.16
N GLU A 469 14.13 12.90 18.28
CA GLU A 469 13.82 13.98 19.22
C GLU A 469 12.41 14.55 18.95
N TYR A 470 12.09 14.89 17.70
CA TYR A 470 10.76 15.31 17.31
C TYR A 470 9.68 14.29 17.68
N LEU A 471 9.96 13.02 17.53
CA LEU A 471 9.05 11.93 17.89
C LEU A 471 9.04 11.63 19.40
N GLY A 472 9.91 12.24 20.19
CA GLY A 472 10.07 11.95 21.63
C GLY A 472 10.53 10.53 21.91
N LEU A 473 11.44 10.02 21.08
CA LEU A 473 12.08 8.72 21.19
C LEU A 473 13.55 8.86 21.58
N PRO A 474 14.12 7.98 22.40
CA PRO A 474 15.55 7.95 22.65
C PRO A 474 16.29 7.50 21.37
N TRP A 475 17.59 7.81 21.35
CA TRP A 475 18.47 7.27 20.30
C TRP A 475 18.58 5.75 20.38
N ASP A 476 18.59 5.09 19.22
CA ASP A 476 18.83 3.65 19.10
C ASP A 476 19.65 3.37 17.82
N ASP A 477 20.77 2.65 17.97
CA ASP A 477 21.72 2.38 16.88
C ASP A 477 21.11 1.50 15.77
N HIS A 478 20.08 0.72 16.05
CA HIS A 478 19.38 -0.06 15.03
C HIS A 478 18.80 0.79 13.91
N CYS A 479 18.54 2.08 14.16
CA CYS A 479 18.08 3.01 13.12
C CYS A 479 19.12 3.25 12.02
N LEU A 480 20.41 3.06 12.29
CA LEU A 480 21.45 3.10 11.25
C LEU A 480 21.63 1.77 10.52
N ASP A 481 21.30 0.66 11.18
CA ASP A 481 21.43 -0.71 10.65
C ASP A 481 20.13 -1.26 10.05
N PHE A 482 19.17 -0.39 9.69
CA PHE A 482 17.83 -0.74 9.17
C PHE A 482 17.87 -1.73 7.99
N HIS A 483 18.93 -1.75 7.19
CA HIS A 483 19.08 -2.62 6.01
C HIS A 483 19.32 -4.08 6.38
N ARG A 484 19.70 -4.39 7.62
CA ARG A 484 19.92 -5.76 8.13
C ARG A 484 18.64 -6.45 8.60
N GLN A 485 17.52 -5.73 8.68
CA GLN A 485 16.26 -6.33 9.12
C GLN A 485 15.65 -7.24 8.04
N PRO A 486 15.20 -8.46 8.42
CA PRO A 486 14.70 -9.47 7.46
C PRO A 486 13.28 -9.20 6.94
N ASP A 487 12.71 -8.04 7.20
CA ASP A 487 11.32 -7.74 6.90
C ASP A 487 11.00 -7.72 5.41
N SER A 488 9.79 -8.18 5.03
CA SER A 488 9.27 -8.03 3.67
C SER A 488 8.98 -6.56 3.37
N ILE A 489 9.27 -6.14 2.14
CA ILE A 489 9.00 -4.79 1.65
C ILE A 489 7.97 -4.87 0.54
N ALA A 490 6.81 -4.25 0.72
CA ALA A 490 5.70 -4.26 -0.22
C ALA A 490 5.54 -2.93 -0.97
N THR A 491 6.65 -2.33 -1.45
CA THR A 491 6.61 -1.07 -2.19
C THR A 491 7.41 -1.15 -3.49
N ALA A 492 7.19 -0.20 -4.41
CA ALA A 492 7.97 -0.07 -5.65
C ALA A 492 9.48 0.17 -5.41
N SER A 493 9.90 0.38 -4.16
CA SER A 493 11.29 0.65 -3.76
C SER A 493 11.97 -0.54 -3.08
N VAL A 494 11.46 -1.78 -3.26
CA VAL A 494 11.94 -3.01 -2.57
C VAL A 494 13.45 -3.17 -2.59
N TRP A 495 14.06 -3.12 -3.77
CA TRP A 495 15.50 -3.30 -3.93
C TRP A 495 16.31 -2.18 -3.27
N GLN A 496 15.88 -0.93 -3.49
CA GLN A 496 16.57 0.27 -2.96
C GLN A 496 16.53 0.33 -1.43
N ALA A 497 15.40 -0.01 -0.83
CA ALA A 497 15.21 0.02 0.62
C ALA A 497 15.95 -1.10 1.38
N ARG A 498 16.53 -2.08 0.68
CA ARG A 498 17.37 -3.16 1.24
C ARG A 498 18.87 -2.87 1.14
N GLN A 499 19.25 -1.80 0.46
CA GLN A 499 20.65 -1.39 0.36
C GLN A 499 21.05 -0.52 1.55
N PRO A 500 22.33 -0.51 1.94
CA PRO A 500 22.87 0.55 2.78
C PRO A 500 22.56 1.92 2.17
N LEU A 501 22.58 2.97 2.98
CA LEU A 501 22.37 4.33 2.48
C LEU A 501 23.36 4.63 1.34
N TYR A 502 22.85 5.13 0.23
CA TYR A 502 23.65 5.49 -0.94
C TYR A 502 23.17 6.83 -1.51
N THR A 503 24.10 7.60 -2.02
CA THR A 503 23.84 8.96 -2.55
C THR A 503 23.55 8.97 -4.06
N GLY A 504 23.71 7.84 -4.75
CA GLY A 504 23.57 7.75 -6.22
C GLY A 504 22.17 8.06 -6.77
N ALA A 505 21.17 8.20 -5.90
CA ALA A 505 19.84 8.64 -6.30
C ALA A 505 19.67 10.18 -6.30
N ILE A 506 20.64 10.93 -5.76
CA ILE A 506 20.64 12.40 -5.71
C ILE A 506 21.12 12.94 -7.05
N GLY A 507 20.35 13.83 -7.65
CA GLY A 507 20.71 14.50 -8.89
C GLY A 507 20.71 13.60 -10.13
N ARG A 508 20.06 12.41 -10.05
CA ARG A 508 19.92 11.50 -11.20
C ARG A 508 19.25 12.17 -12.40
N TRP A 509 18.36 13.12 -12.16
CA TRP A 509 17.70 13.92 -13.20
C TRP A 509 18.68 14.63 -14.15
N ARG A 510 19.91 14.93 -13.73
CA ARG A 510 20.92 15.61 -14.54
C ARG A 510 21.32 14.79 -15.77
N HIS A 511 21.27 13.46 -15.70
CA HIS A 511 21.51 12.56 -16.82
C HIS A 511 20.45 12.67 -17.91
N TYR A 512 19.27 13.18 -17.56
CA TYR A 512 18.09 13.29 -18.42
C TYR A 512 17.69 14.75 -18.71
N LEU A 513 18.56 15.71 -18.40
CA LEU A 513 18.27 17.15 -18.51
C LEU A 513 17.71 17.57 -19.88
N PRO A 514 18.22 17.09 -21.04
CA PRO A 514 17.67 17.43 -22.34
C PRO A 514 16.22 16.96 -22.52
N GLN A 515 15.89 15.76 -22.03
CA GLN A 515 14.58 15.15 -22.19
C GLN A 515 13.54 15.71 -21.18
N LEU A 516 14.01 16.26 -20.06
CA LEU A 516 13.17 16.82 -19.01
C LEU A 516 12.74 18.27 -19.22
N GLN A 517 13.12 18.91 -20.33
CA GLN A 517 12.74 20.30 -20.62
C GLN A 517 11.22 20.56 -20.53
N PRO A 518 10.33 19.67 -21.04
CA PRO A 518 8.89 19.84 -20.88
C PRO A 518 8.43 19.80 -19.41
N LEU A 519 9.02 18.92 -18.59
CA LEU A 519 8.75 18.84 -17.15
C LEU A 519 9.23 20.10 -16.42
N ILE A 520 10.44 20.58 -16.70
CA ILE A 520 11.02 21.78 -16.11
C ILE A 520 10.14 23.00 -16.36
N GLN A 521 9.69 23.17 -17.61
CA GLN A 521 8.80 24.25 -18.00
C GLN A 521 7.45 24.17 -17.27
N ALA A 522 6.87 22.95 -17.17
CA ALA A 522 5.59 22.73 -16.53
C ALA A 522 5.62 22.88 -15.00
N LEU A 523 6.73 22.52 -14.36
CA LEU A 523 6.94 22.74 -12.90
C LEU A 523 7.11 24.23 -12.57
N GLY A 524 7.71 24.98 -13.48
CA GLY A 524 8.09 26.38 -13.25
C GLY A 524 9.44 26.53 -12.56
N PRO A 525 10.04 27.75 -12.61
CA PRO A 525 11.41 27.98 -12.18
C PRO A 525 11.63 27.74 -10.68
N GLU A 526 10.64 28.06 -9.84
CA GLU A 526 10.74 27.92 -8.38
C GLU A 526 10.94 26.46 -7.95
N LEU A 527 10.15 25.53 -8.52
CA LEU A 527 10.25 24.11 -8.21
C LEU A 527 11.39 23.41 -8.95
N ALA A 528 11.67 23.83 -10.18
CA ALA A 528 12.74 23.21 -10.96
C ALA A 528 14.15 23.56 -10.46
N GLN A 529 14.31 24.69 -9.75
CA GLN A 529 15.57 25.16 -9.17
C GLN A 529 15.66 24.95 -7.65
N ALA A 530 14.64 24.33 -7.04
CA ALA A 530 14.68 24.00 -5.62
C ALA A 530 15.91 23.14 -5.32
N THR A 531 16.75 23.58 -4.38
CA THR A 531 17.97 22.90 -3.93
C THR A 531 17.66 21.94 -2.79
#